data_80a9090d9acd76c12d87d93eb7a210b7
#
_entry.id   80a9090d9acd76c12d87d93eb7a210b7
#
_cell.length_a   1.000
_cell.length_b   1.000
_cell.length_c   1.000
_cell.angle_alpha   90.00
_cell.angle_beta   90.00
_cell.angle_gamma   90.00
#
_symmetry.space_group_name_H-M   'P 1'
#
loop_
_entity.id
_entity.type
_entity.pdbx_description
1 polymer ?
#
loop_
_entity_poly.entity_id
_entity_poly.type
_entity_poly.pdbx_seq_one_letter_code
_entity_poly.pdbx_strand_id
1 'polypeptide(L)'
;MFTIVLLEPKIPPNTGSTGRLCGATNNRLHIVGELGFELSDKTLKRAGLDYWDHIDWEYFSDLDDYCSNMAKNESFHLLTTKATRSYTERPFKKGDFIVFGSETKGIHESFLKDNWDSACTIPMENNNIRSLNLATSVGIVLYEAIRQVNS
;
A
#
# COMPACT_ATOMS: atom_id res chain seq x y z
N MET A 1 6.64 9.24 -10.07
CA MET A 1 5.39 8.95 -9.33
C MET A 1 5.32 7.48 -9.00
N PHE A 2 5.08 7.16 -7.73
CA PHE A 2 4.81 5.80 -7.30
C PHE A 2 3.31 5.52 -7.31
N THR A 3 2.94 4.25 -7.33
CA THR A 3 1.56 3.83 -7.10
C THR A 3 1.51 3.05 -5.79
N ILE A 4 0.80 3.59 -4.81
CA ILE A 4 0.51 2.89 -3.57
C ILE A 4 -0.70 2.01 -3.80
N VAL A 5 -0.60 0.73 -3.45
CA VAL A 5 -1.67 -0.25 -3.64
C VAL A 5 -2.12 -0.78 -2.29
N LEU A 6 -3.40 -0.64 -1.99
CA LEU A 6 -4.01 -1.21 -0.79
C LEU A 6 -4.89 -2.38 -1.21
N LEU A 7 -4.50 -3.59 -0.80
CA LEU A 7 -5.26 -4.80 -1.09
C LEU A 7 -6.27 -5.06 0.03
N GLU A 8 -7.54 -4.95 -0.30
CA GLU A 8 -8.67 -5.24 0.60
C GLU A 8 -8.60 -4.52 1.95
N PRO A 9 -8.42 -3.19 1.96
CA PRO A 9 -8.40 -2.46 3.22
C PRO A 9 -9.77 -2.53 3.92
N LYS A 10 -9.75 -2.61 5.26
CA LYS A 10 -10.97 -2.82 6.05
C LYS A 10 -11.33 -1.62 6.92
N ILE A 11 -10.39 -0.75 7.22
CA ILE A 11 -10.55 0.34 8.19
C ILE A 11 -10.50 1.69 7.47
N PRO A 12 -11.65 2.41 7.36
CA PRO A 12 -11.72 3.65 6.58
C PRO A 12 -10.67 4.71 6.92
N PRO A 13 -10.37 5.01 8.19
CA PRO A 13 -9.33 6.00 8.51
C PRO A 13 -7.95 5.69 7.92
N ASN A 14 -7.60 4.40 7.80
CA ASN A 14 -6.32 4.02 7.21
C ASN A 14 -6.25 4.33 5.71
N THR A 15 -7.33 4.05 4.99
CA THR A 15 -7.43 4.42 3.57
C THR A 15 -7.44 5.94 3.42
N GLY A 16 -8.16 6.61 4.31
CA GLY A 16 -8.20 8.08 4.33
C GLY A 16 -6.84 8.71 4.52
N SER A 17 -6.11 8.28 5.52
CA SER A 17 -4.77 8.80 5.81
C SER A 17 -3.78 8.48 4.69
N THR A 18 -3.90 7.29 4.10
CA THR A 18 -3.07 6.90 2.95
C THR A 18 -3.35 7.81 1.74
N GLY A 19 -4.61 8.10 1.47
CA GLY A 19 -4.99 9.01 0.40
C GLY A 19 -4.42 10.41 0.60
N ARG A 20 -4.50 10.93 1.83
CA ARG A 20 -3.91 12.23 2.18
C ARG A 20 -2.41 12.26 1.89
N LEU A 21 -1.72 11.19 2.27
CA LEU A 21 -0.29 11.07 2.03
C LEU A 21 0.03 11.04 0.53
N CYS A 22 -0.72 10.26 -0.24
CA CYS A 22 -0.55 10.20 -1.70
C CYS A 22 -0.79 11.56 -2.35
N GLY A 23 -1.83 12.28 -1.91
CA GLY A 23 -2.10 13.64 -2.39
C GLY A 23 -0.98 14.60 -2.07
N ALA A 24 -0.49 14.57 -0.83
CA ALA A 24 0.58 15.46 -0.37
C ALA A 24 1.91 15.23 -1.12
N THR A 25 2.14 14.02 -1.59
CA THR A 25 3.39 13.63 -2.26
C THR A 25 3.25 13.51 -3.78
N ASN A 26 2.08 13.79 -4.32
CA ASN A 26 1.74 13.64 -5.75
C ASN A 26 1.96 12.21 -6.26
N ASN A 27 1.55 11.23 -5.49
CA ASN A 27 1.59 9.83 -5.86
C ASN A 27 0.18 9.28 -6.05
N ARG A 28 0.09 8.16 -6.76
CA ARG A 28 -1.19 7.53 -7.11
C ARG A 28 -1.59 6.52 -6.04
N LEU A 29 -2.91 6.38 -5.82
CA LEU A 29 -3.47 5.40 -4.91
C LEU A 29 -4.40 4.43 -5.66
N HIS A 30 -4.12 3.14 -5.59
CA HIS A 30 -5.00 2.08 -6.07
C HIS A 30 -5.59 1.32 -4.88
N ILE A 31 -6.90 1.19 -4.86
CA ILE A 31 -7.65 0.44 -3.83
C ILE A 31 -8.24 -0.78 -4.52
N VAL A 32 -7.98 -1.97 -3.99
CA VAL A 32 -8.22 -3.22 -4.72
C VAL A 32 -8.98 -4.23 -3.88
N GLY A 33 -9.97 -4.90 -4.48
CA GLY A 33 -10.63 -6.06 -3.91
C GLY A 33 -11.83 -5.73 -3.05
N GLU A 34 -12.19 -6.64 -2.17
CA GLU A 34 -13.34 -6.50 -1.27
C GLU A 34 -12.97 -5.62 -0.08
N LEU A 35 -13.71 -4.53 0.09
CA LEU A 35 -13.42 -3.56 1.14
C LEU A 35 -14.28 -3.81 2.38
N GLY A 36 -13.81 -3.38 3.54
CA GLY A 36 -14.58 -3.41 4.78
C GLY A 36 -15.52 -2.22 4.94
N PHE A 37 -15.64 -1.38 3.93
CA PHE A 37 -16.41 -0.13 3.95
C PHE A 37 -16.81 0.26 2.53
N GLU A 38 -17.70 1.25 2.41
CA GLU A 38 -18.10 1.78 1.11
C GLU A 38 -17.21 2.95 0.70
N LEU A 39 -16.82 2.98 -0.58
CA LEU A 39 -16.08 4.10 -1.17
C LEU A 39 -17.04 5.25 -1.50
N SER A 40 -17.84 5.65 -0.53
CA SER A 40 -18.71 6.81 -0.69
C SER A 40 -17.99 8.04 -0.16
N ASP A 41 -18.28 9.19 -0.74
CA ASP A 41 -17.76 10.48 -0.27
C ASP A 41 -18.01 10.67 1.23
N LYS A 42 -19.15 10.20 1.72
CA LYS A 42 -19.53 10.35 3.12
C LYS A 42 -18.60 9.60 4.06
N THR A 43 -18.28 8.34 3.73
CA THR A 43 -17.40 7.51 4.56
C THR A 43 -15.98 8.08 4.56
N LEU A 44 -15.50 8.47 3.39
CA LEU A 44 -14.16 9.04 3.24
C LEU A 44 -14.04 10.41 3.87
N LYS A 45 -15.08 11.24 3.80
CA LYS A 45 -15.11 12.55 4.48
C LYS A 45 -15.06 12.40 6.00
N ARG A 46 -15.73 11.38 6.56
CA ARG A 46 -15.63 11.08 8.00
C ARG A 46 -14.22 10.70 8.41
N ALA A 47 -13.43 10.16 7.49
CA ALA A 47 -12.02 9.83 7.72
C ALA A 47 -11.12 11.06 7.57
N GLY A 48 -11.70 12.26 7.40
CA GLY A 48 -10.95 13.52 7.32
C GLY A 48 -10.49 13.91 5.93
N LEU A 49 -11.18 13.42 4.88
CA LEU A 49 -10.73 13.64 3.51
C LEU A 49 -11.58 14.65 2.76
N ASP A 50 -11.40 15.93 3.07
CA ASP A 50 -11.98 17.04 2.30
C ASP A 50 -11.29 17.21 0.94
N TYR A 51 -10.15 16.54 0.72
CA TYR A 51 -9.32 16.69 -0.48
C TYR A 51 -9.31 15.45 -1.36
N TRP A 52 -10.28 14.53 -1.18
CA TRP A 52 -10.36 13.28 -1.96
C TRP A 52 -10.45 13.56 -3.46
N ASP A 53 -11.09 14.65 -3.83
CA ASP A 53 -11.22 15.07 -5.24
C ASP A 53 -9.88 15.51 -5.85
N HIS A 54 -8.87 15.77 -5.03
CA HIS A 54 -7.55 16.20 -5.47
C HIS A 54 -6.52 15.07 -5.49
N ILE A 55 -6.95 13.84 -5.21
CA ILE A 55 -6.07 12.67 -5.16
C ILE A 55 -6.26 11.87 -6.44
N ASP A 56 -5.15 11.42 -7.02
CA ASP A 56 -5.17 10.48 -8.15
C ASP A 56 -5.40 9.08 -7.60
N TRP A 57 -6.65 8.62 -7.60
CA TRP A 57 -7.00 7.31 -7.06
C TRP A 57 -7.93 6.55 -7.99
N GLU A 58 -7.89 5.22 -7.87
CA GLU A 58 -8.78 4.34 -8.64
C GLU A 58 -9.09 3.09 -7.82
N TYR A 59 -10.33 2.59 -7.96
CA TYR A 59 -10.76 1.36 -7.32
C TYR A 59 -10.86 0.23 -8.35
N PHE A 60 -10.36 -0.96 -7.98
CA PHE A 60 -10.40 -2.17 -8.79
C PHE A 60 -11.05 -3.28 -7.98
N SER A 61 -12.20 -3.78 -8.42
CA SER A 61 -12.99 -4.75 -7.65
C SER A 61 -12.41 -6.17 -7.69
N ASP A 62 -11.73 -6.54 -8.77
CA ASP A 62 -11.22 -7.91 -8.95
C ASP A 62 -9.75 -8.00 -8.50
N LEU A 63 -9.54 -8.57 -7.31
CA LEU A 63 -8.22 -8.72 -6.71
C LEU A 63 -7.28 -9.54 -7.58
N ASP A 64 -7.74 -10.70 -8.06
CA ASP A 64 -6.89 -11.62 -8.82
C ASP A 64 -6.48 -11.03 -10.17
N ASP A 65 -7.42 -10.39 -10.85
CA ASP A 65 -7.13 -9.73 -12.13
C ASP A 65 -6.14 -8.59 -11.96
N TYR A 66 -6.34 -7.75 -10.93
CA TYR A 66 -5.42 -6.66 -10.65
C TYR A 66 -4.00 -7.17 -10.37
N CYS A 67 -3.87 -8.15 -9.48
CA CYS A 67 -2.57 -8.70 -9.11
C CYS A 67 -1.86 -9.37 -10.28
N SER A 68 -2.59 -10.11 -11.12
CA SER A 68 -2.04 -10.71 -12.33
C SER A 68 -1.50 -9.68 -13.30
N ASN A 69 -2.25 -8.62 -13.55
CA ASN A 69 -1.83 -7.56 -14.46
C ASN A 69 -0.62 -6.80 -13.93
N MET A 70 -0.62 -6.50 -12.63
CA MET A 70 0.51 -5.83 -12.00
C MET A 70 1.79 -6.68 -12.09
N ALA A 71 1.68 -7.98 -11.80
CA ALA A 71 2.82 -8.88 -11.80
C ALA A 71 3.44 -9.03 -13.19
N LYS A 72 2.62 -8.92 -14.25
CA LYS A 72 3.10 -9.04 -15.63
C LYS A 72 3.73 -7.75 -16.16
N ASN A 73 3.21 -6.61 -15.74
CA ASN A 73 3.48 -5.35 -16.43
C ASN A 73 4.25 -4.31 -15.62
N GLU A 74 4.37 -4.52 -14.30
CA GLU A 74 4.89 -3.48 -13.41
C GLU A 74 6.05 -3.99 -12.55
N SER A 75 6.89 -3.06 -12.11
CA SER A 75 7.87 -3.29 -11.06
C SER A 75 7.18 -3.00 -9.73
N PHE A 76 7.26 -3.92 -8.78
CA PHE A 76 6.49 -3.80 -7.54
C PHE A 76 7.25 -4.34 -6.33
N HIS A 77 6.82 -3.86 -5.17
CA HIS A 77 7.37 -4.25 -3.86
C HIS A 77 6.20 -4.63 -2.95
N LEU A 78 6.34 -5.74 -2.24
CA LEU A 78 5.30 -6.26 -1.36
C LEU A 78 5.71 -6.08 0.10
N LEU A 79 4.94 -5.31 0.86
CA LEU A 79 5.20 -5.09 2.28
C LEU A 79 4.49 -6.14 3.11
N THR A 80 5.26 -6.91 3.88
CA THR A 80 4.71 -7.98 4.72
C THR A 80 5.59 -8.20 5.94
N THR A 81 4.96 -8.46 7.08
CA THR A 81 5.68 -8.80 8.32
C THR A 81 6.36 -10.17 8.23
N LYS A 82 6.01 -10.98 7.22
CA LYS A 82 6.58 -12.31 7.01
C LYS A 82 7.95 -12.29 6.35
N ALA A 83 8.33 -11.19 5.70
CA ALA A 83 9.61 -11.07 5.04
C ALA A 83 10.72 -10.78 6.04
N THR A 84 11.96 -11.10 5.65
CA THR A 84 13.15 -10.84 6.46
C THR A 84 13.98 -9.69 5.92
N ARG A 85 13.88 -9.40 4.62
CA ARG A 85 14.60 -8.29 3.99
C ARG A 85 13.95 -6.96 4.38
N SER A 86 14.78 -6.00 4.84
CA SER A 86 14.29 -4.65 5.16
C SER A 86 13.84 -3.91 3.90
N TYR A 87 12.80 -3.11 4.03
CA TYR A 87 12.34 -2.23 2.94
C TYR A 87 13.45 -1.29 2.45
N THR A 88 14.39 -0.94 3.30
CA THR A 88 15.52 -0.08 2.93
C THR A 88 16.48 -0.73 1.95
N GLU A 89 16.46 -2.05 1.85
CA GLU A 89 17.30 -2.80 0.91
C GLU A 89 16.65 -2.97 -0.46
N ARG A 90 15.39 -2.57 -0.61
CA ARG A 90 14.73 -2.62 -1.91
C ARG A 90 15.16 -1.44 -2.79
N PRO A 91 15.50 -1.68 -4.05
CA PRO A 91 15.84 -0.61 -4.99
C PRO A 91 14.57 -0.02 -5.59
N PHE A 92 14.04 1.03 -4.96
CA PHE A 92 12.85 1.72 -5.48
C PHE A 92 13.21 2.58 -6.69
N LYS A 93 12.38 2.51 -7.73
CA LYS A 93 12.53 3.30 -8.96
C LYS A 93 11.23 4.04 -9.25
N LYS A 94 11.34 5.17 -9.94
CA LYS A 94 10.16 5.93 -10.37
C LYS A 94 9.21 5.03 -11.14
N GLY A 95 7.93 5.10 -10.83
CA GLY A 95 6.89 4.29 -11.46
C GLY A 95 6.60 2.97 -10.76
N ASP A 96 7.38 2.60 -9.75
CA ASP A 96 7.14 1.35 -9.03
C ASP A 96 5.82 1.35 -8.28
N PHE A 97 5.25 0.16 -8.15
CA PHE A 97 4.07 -0.11 -7.33
C PHE A 97 4.53 -0.58 -5.96
N ILE A 98 3.95 -0.02 -4.90
CA ILE A 98 4.27 -0.38 -3.51
C ILE A 98 2.99 -0.91 -2.87
N VAL A 99 2.98 -2.19 -2.51
CA VAL A 99 1.77 -2.95 -2.19
C VAL A 99 1.69 -3.27 -0.70
N PHE A 100 0.53 -2.97 -0.13
CA PHE A 100 0.23 -3.25 1.28
C PHE A 100 -1.03 -4.11 1.36
N GLY A 101 -1.04 -5.09 2.25
CA GLY A 101 -2.20 -5.95 2.48
C GLY A 101 -3.19 -5.33 3.46
N SER A 102 -4.29 -6.05 3.72
CA SER A 102 -5.30 -5.59 4.66
C SER A 102 -4.75 -5.54 6.09
N GLU A 103 -5.40 -4.72 6.92
CA GLU A 103 -4.98 -4.52 8.33
C GLU A 103 -5.04 -5.81 9.15
N THR A 104 -5.90 -6.74 8.79
CA THR A 104 -6.13 -7.97 9.55
C THR A 104 -5.46 -9.20 8.95
N LYS A 105 -5.38 -9.30 7.62
CA LYS A 105 -4.92 -10.49 6.92
C LYS A 105 -3.59 -10.32 6.19
N GLY A 106 -3.18 -9.10 5.93
CA GLY A 106 -2.01 -8.83 5.10
C GLY A 106 -2.24 -9.17 3.63
N ILE A 107 -1.17 -9.40 2.91
CA ILE A 107 -1.22 -9.81 1.50
C ILE A 107 -1.55 -11.31 1.45
N HIS A 108 -2.45 -11.71 0.54
CA HIS A 108 -2.86 -13.12 0.43
C HIS A 108 -1.67 -14.02 0.08
N GLU A 109 -1.62 -15.20 0.72
CA GLU A 109 -0.43 -16.06 0.73
C GLU A 109 0.01 -16.52 -0.65
N SER A 110 -0.93 -16.87 -1.53
CA SER A 110 -0.58 -17.37 -2.86
C SER A 110 0.19 -16.34 -3.68
N PHE A 111 -0.26 -15.09 -3.65
CA PHE A 111 0.41 -14.01 -4.38
C PHE A 111 1.78 -13.70 -3.76
N LEU A 112 1.83 -13.65 -2.44
CA LEU A 112 3.08 -13.40 -1.72
C LEU A 112 4.12 -14.48 -2.00
N LYS A 113 3.71 -15.75 -2.00
CA LYS A 113 4.58 -16.88 -2.27
C LYS A 113 5.12 -16.84 -3.70
N ASP A 114 4.26 -16.55 -4.67
CA ASP A 114 4.64 -16.52 -6.08
C ASP A 114 5.56 -15.34 -6.40
N ASN A 115 5.59 -14.31 -5.54
CA ASN A 115 6.36 -13.10 -5.77
C ASN A 115 7.25 -12.75 -4.55
N TRP A 116 7.76 -13.78 -3.89
CA TRP A 116 8.53 -13.62 -2.65
C TRP A 116 9.77 -12.74 -2.84
N ASP A 117 10.37 -12.74 -4.02
CA ASP A 117 11.54 -11.91 -4.32
C ASP A 117 11.24 -10.41 -4.23
N SER A 118 9.97 -10.04 -4.32
CA SER A 118 9.54 -8.64 -4.20
C SER A 118 9.15 -8.27 -2.78
N ALA A 119 9.17 -9.22 -1.84
CA ALA A 119 8.72 -9.01 -0.47
C ALA A 119 9.79 -8.34 0.39
N CYS A 120 9.34 -7.45 1.25
CA CYS A 120 10.20 -6.78 2.24
C CYS A 120 9.36 -6.43 3.47
N THR A 121 10.04 -6.00 4.53
CA THR A 121 9.39 -5.70 5.80
C THR A 121 9.94 -4.40 6.39
N ILE A 122 9.13 -3.77 7.23
CA ILE A 122 9.59 -2.70 8.11
C ILE A 122 10.04 -3.40 9.40
N PRO A 123 11.34 -3.33 9.75
CA PRO A 123 11.81 -4.03 10.95
C PRO A 123 11.10 -3.57 12.23
N MET A 124 10.76 -4.52 13.07
CA MET A 124 10.19 -4.27 14.39
C MET A 124 11.02 -5.01 15.44
N GLU A 125 11.43 -4.30 16.49
CA GLU A 125 12.28 -4.90 17.51
C GLU A 125 11.48 -5.68 18.57
N ASN A 126 10.22 -5.29 18.79
CA ASN A 126 9.38 -5.92 19.80
C ASN A 126 8.47 -6.98 19.17
N ASN A 127 8.75 -8.26 19.45
CA ASN A 127 8.01 -9.39 18.89
C ASN A 127 6.57 -9.50 19.42
N ASN A 128 6.23 -8.76 20.48
CA ASN A 128 4.87 -8.75 21.01
C ASN A 128 3.91 -7.86 20.20
N ILE A 129 4.44 -7.06 19.29
CA ILE A 129 3.65 -6.22 18.38
C ILE A 129 3.54 -6.94 17.06
N ARG A 130 2.29 -7.21 16.60
CA ARG A 130 2.04 -7.97 15.36
C ARG A 130 2.41 -7.22 14.11
N SER A 131 2.06 -5.94 14.06
CA SER A 131 2.25 -5.12 12.88
C SER A 131 2.12 -3.65 13.25
N LEU A 132 2.62 -2.79 12.37
CA LEU A 132 2.39 -1.36 12.47
C LEU A 132 1.05 -1.00 11.83
N ASN A 133 0.49 0.13 12.22
CA ASN A 133 -0.69 0.69 11.56
C ASN A 133 -0.43 0.82 10.05
N LEU A 134 -1.44 0.51 9.24
CA LEU A 134 -1.32 0.49 7.79
C LEU A 134 -0.87 1.85 7.23
N ALA A 135 -1.53 2.93 7.59
CA ALA A 135 -1.17 4.26 7.08
C ALA A 135 0.23 4.68 7.52
N THR A 136 0.63 4.32 8.74
CA THR A 136 1.98 4.54 9.24
C THR A 136 3.00 3.80 8.37
N SER A 137 2.74 2.54 8.07
CA SER A 137 3.60 1.73 7.20
C SER A 137 3.76 2.36 5.82
N VAL A 138 2.67 2.83 5.24
CA VAL A 138 2.72 3.50 3.93
C VAL A 138 3.62 4.73 3.99
N GLY A 139 3.48 5.55 5.03
CA GLY A 139 4.30 6.75 5.20
C GLY A 139 5.79 6.43 5.29
N ILE A 140 6.14 5.43 6.08
CA ILE A 140 7.53 5.02 6.26
C ILE A 140 8.14 4.59 4.92
N VAL A 141 7.46 3.69 4.21
CA VAL A 141 8.00 3.10 2.97
C VAL A 141 7.99 4.11 1.82
N LEU A 142 6.91 4.87 1.68
CA LEU A 142 6.81 5.86 0.60
C LEU A 142 7.90 6.92 0.69
N TYR A 143 8.18 7.44 1.89
CA TYR A 143 9.22 8.45 2.05
C TYR A 143 10.63 7.87 1.85
N GLU A 144 10.86 6.62 2.16
CA GLU A 144 12.11 5.96 1.80
C GLU A 144 12.25 5.83 0.28
N ALA A 145 11.18 5.44 -0.41
CA ALA A 145 11.19 5.36 -1.87
C ALA A 145 11.45 6.73 -2.51
N ILE A 146 10.81 7.78 -2.00
CA ILE A 146 11.03 9.15 -2.47
C ILE A 146 12.48 9.57 -2.24
N ARG A 147 13.03 9.25 -1.07
CA ARG A 147 14.43 9.55 -0.76
C ARG A 147 15.38 8.91 -1.78
N GLN A 148 15.16 7.63 -2.08
CA GLN A 148 16.00 6.89 -3.02
C GLN A 148 16.02 7.50 -4.42
N VAL A 149 14.85 7.89 -4.93
CA VAL A 149 14.78 8.43 -6.31
C VAL A 149 15.20 9.88 -6.41
N ASN A 150 15.29 10.60 -5.29
CA ASN A 150 15.73 11.98 -5.24
C ASN A 150 17.21 12.13 -4.83
N SER A 151 17.87 11.03 -4.59
CA SER A 151 19.30 11.04 -4.21
C SER A 151 20.21 11.21 -5.41
#